data_392d35fa27853a823efa24f650ee8838
#
_entry.id   392d35fa27853a823efa24f650ee8838
#
_cell.length_a   1.000
_cell.length_b   1.000
_cell.length_c   1.000
_cell.angle_alpha   90.00
_cell.angle_beta   90.00
_cell.angle_gamma   90.00
#
_symmetry.space_group_name_H-M   'P 1'
#
loop_
_entity.id
_entity.type
_entity.pdbx_description
1 polymer ?
#
loop_
_entity_poly.entity_id
_entity_poly.type
_entity_poly.pdbx_seq_one_letter_code
_entity_poly.pdbx_strand_id
1 'polypeptide(L)'
;LQEVSTKDIKVELLQAHYLEEGLKYLPYNEQSLIEAMNKIYQQKGHVTIAIDGRCGSGKTTLANKLKAYFDCHIFHIDDFYLQEYQRTQERYNEPGGNVDRERFKKEVLEPLQHHQDVLYRPFDCSTMSISEGTLYSYKPINIIEGSYSCHPELIDACDLSIFVDIDETLRLKRIEKRNGKEALDMFIKKWIPLEEKYFSSFDIQNHCDFYFKAGR
;
A
#
# COMPACT_ATOMS: atom_id res chain seq x y z
N LEU A 1 -0.79 32.38 -11.53
CA LEU A 1 -1.22 31.00 -11.25
C LEU A 1 -0.94 30.73 -9.78
N GLN A 2 -1.97 30.64 -8.94
CA GLN A 2 -1.80 30.25 -7.53
C GLN A 2 -1.25 28.82 -7.49
N GLU A 3 -0.17 28.61 -6.75
CA GLU A 3 0.33 27.28 -6.43
C GLU A 3 -0.72 26.56 -5.60
N VAL A 4 -1.39 25.59 -6.20
CA VAL A 4 -2.33 24.71 -5.49
C VAL A 4 -1.51 23.63 -4.80
N SER A 5 -1.60 23.55 -3.47
CA SER A 5 -0.84 22.55 -2.70
C SER A 5 -1.35 21.13 -3.01
N THR A 6 -0.48 20.12 -2.83
CA THR A 6 -0.88 18.71 -2.98
C THR A 6 -2.05 18.35 -2.06
N LYS A 7 -2.15 19.02 -0.91
CA LYS A 7 -3.23 18.85 0.04
C LYS A 7 -4.56 19.37 -0.50
N ASP A 8 -4.53 20.48 -1.25
CA ASP A 8 -5.70 21.07 -1.88
C ASP A 8 -6.20 20.20 -3.04
N ILE A 9 -5.29 19.57 -3.79
CA ILE A 9 -5.63 18.60 -4.85
C ILE A 9 -6.35 17.38 -4.25
N LYS A 10 -5.84 16.84 -3.14
CA LYS A 10 -6.45 15.73 -2.42
C LYS A 10 -7.88 16.08 -2.00
N VAL A 11 -8.07 17.27 -1.44
CA VAL A 11 -9.38 17.75 -0.98
C VAL A 11 -10.34 18.01 -2.14
N GLU A 12 -9.89 18.63 -3.24
CA GLU A 12 -10.73 18.90 -4.41
C GLU A 12 -11.22 17.62 -5.09
N LEU A 13 -10.31 16.63 -5.29
CA LEU A 13 -10.68 15.34 -5.88
C LEU A 13 -11.67 14.56 -5.00
N LEU A 14 -11.48 14.59 -3.69
CA LEU A 14 -12.40 13.99 -2.74
C LEU A 14 -13.73 14.75 -2.69
N GLN A 15 -13.72 16.10 -2.63
CA GLN A 15 -14.91 16.93 -2.54
C GLN A 15 -15.76 16.93 -3.81
N ALA A 16 -15.16 16.97 -5.01
CA ALA A 16 -15.91 16.93 -6.26
C ALA A 16 -16.80 15.69 -6.35
N HIS A 17 -16.31 14.57 -5.86
CA HIS A 17 -17.07 13.32 -5.88
C HIS A 17 -18.14 13.22 -4.79
N TYR A 18 -17.88 13.80 -3.61
CA TYR A 18 -18.87 13.90 -2.53
C TYR A 18 -20.08 14.73 -2.91
N LEU A 19 -19.89 15.73 -3.78
CA LEU A 19 -20.94 16.65 -4.17
C LEU A 19 -21.83 16.11 -5.31
N GLU A 20 -21.31 15.27 -6.19
CA GLU A 20 -22.06 14.78 -7.36
C GLU A 20 -22.97 13.58 -7.07
N GLU A 21 -22.64 12.71 -6.11
CA GLU A 21 -23.38 11.45 -5.94
C GLU A 21 -23.84 11.15 -4.51
N GLY A 22 -23.48 11.92 -3.50
CA GLY A 22 -23.83 11.67 -2.10
C GLY A 22 -23.21 10.37 -1.53
N LEU A 23 -22.26 9.78 -2.24
CA LEU A 23 -21.59 8.54 -1.89
C LEU A 23 -20.34 8.83 -1.07
N LYS A 24 -20.16 8.08 0.01
CA LYS A 24 -19.00 8.15 0.90
C LYS A 24 -17.72 7.57 0.24
N TYR A 25 -17.83 6.98 -0.95
CA TYR A 25 -16.75 6.24 -1.60
C TYR A 25 -16.73 6.49 -3.11
N LEU A 26 -15.55 6.84 -3.64
CA LEU A 26 -15.31 6.92 -5.07
C LEU A 26 -15.44 5.53 -5.71
N PRO A 27 -16.23 5.37 -6.77
CA PRO A 27 -16.08 4.20 -7.61
C PRO A 27 -14.67 4.17 -8.19
N TYR A 28 -14.15 2.96 -8.42
CA TYR A 28 -12.83 2.75 -8.99
C TYR A 28 -12.65 3.61 -10.26
N ASN A 29 -11.86 4.66 -10.15
CA ASN A 29 -11.52 5.55 -11.25
C ASN A 29 -10.00 5.72 -11.33
N GLU A 30 -9.35 4.82 -12.07
CA GLU A 30 -7.91 4.85 -12.35
C GLU A 30 -7.48 6.19 -12.95
N GLN A 31 -8.33 6.80 -13.76
CA GLN A 31 -8.04 8.07 -14.44
C GLN A 31 -7.77 9.20 -13.43
N SER A 32 -8.62 9.36 -12.43
CA SER A 32 -8.43 10.40 -11.40
C SER A 32 -7.15 10.19 -10.59
N LEU A 33 -6.78 8.93 -10.32
CA LEU A 33 -5.53 8.62 -9.65
C LEU A 33 -4.31 8.96 -10.53
N ILE A 34 -4.34 8.61 -11.83
CA ILE A 34 -3.30 8.95 -12.80
C ILE A 34 -3.14 10.47 -12.92
N GLU A 35 -4.24 11.22 -12.97
CA GLU A 35 -4.24 12.68 -13.02
C GLU A 35 -3.62 13.28 -11.75
N ALA A 36 -3.98 12.79 -10.56
CA ALA A 36 -3.39 13.22 -9.30
C ALA A 36 -1.89 12.94 -9.24
N MET A 37 -1.45 11.74 -9.63
CA MET A 37 -0.03 11.40 -9.71
C MET A 37 0.73 12.32 -10.67
N ASN A 38 0.21 12.56 -11.86
CA ASN A 38 0.82 13.46 -12.84
C ASN A 38 0.95 14.89 -12.29
N LYS A 39 -0.09 15.40 -11.64
CA LYS A 39 -0.08 16.75 -11.07
C LYS A 39 0.99 16.90 -9.99
N ILE A 40 1.10 15.91 -9.08
CA ILE A 40 2.14 15.90 -8.04
C ILE A 40 3.53 15.81 -8.69
N TYR A 41 3.70 14.94 -9.67
CA TYR A 41 4.95 14.80 -10.39
C TYR A 41 5.39 16.10 -11.06
N GLN A 42 4.46 16.81 -11.72
CA GLN A 42 4.74 18.11 -12.32
C GLN A 42 5.15 19.18 -11.32
N GLN A 43 4.63 19.11 -10.09
CA GLN A 43 4.93 20.09 -9.03
C GLN A 43 6.23 19.79 -8.30
N LYS A 44 6.52 18.52 -8.00
CA LYS A 44 7.62 18.09 -7.14
C LYS A 44 8.78 17.44 -7.89
N GLY A 45 8.57 17.00 -9.14
CA GLY A 45 9.54 16.20 -9.90
C GLY A 45 9.62 14.73 -9.44
N HIS A 46 8.85 14.33 -8.44
CA HIS A 46 8.74 12.96 -7.95
C HIS A 46 7.35 12.69 -7.38
N VAL A 47 6.97 11.42 -7.29
CA VAL A 47 5.78 10.97 -6.57
C VAL A 47 5.96 9.56 -6.04
N THR A 48 5.70 9.36 -4.76
CA THR A 48 5.64 8.05 -4.11
C THR A 48 4.22 7.84 -3.60
N ILE A 49 3.58 6.73 -3.98
CA ILE A 49 2.23 6.41 -3.55
C ILE A 49 2.21 5.13 -2.71
N ALA A 50 1.30 5.06 -1.74
CA ALA A 50 1.02 3.86 -0.96
C ALA A 50 -0.33 3.26 -1.38
N ILE A 51 -0.35 1.96 -1.70
CA ILE A 51 -1.56 1.19 -2.02
C ILE A 51 -1.76 0.14 -0.93
N ASP A 52 -2.64 0.45 0.00
CA ASP A 52 -3.02 -0.41 1.12
C ASP A 52 -4.42 -1.04 0.89
N GLY A 53 -4.85 -1.88 1.79
CA GLY A 53 -6.17 -2.49 1.75
C GLY A 53 -6.15 -4.00 1.99
N ARG A 54 -7.33 -4.59 1.98
CA ARG A 54 -7.54 -5.98 2.37
C ARG A 54 -6.83 -6.97 1.44
N CYS A 55 -6.32 -8.07 1.98
CA CYS A 55 -5.76 -9.15 1.17
C CYS A 55 -6.79 -9.66 0.16
N GLY A 56 -6.37 -9.96 -1.07
CA GLY A 56 -7.27 -10.37 -2.16
C GLY A 56 -8.05 -9.23 -2.82
N SER A 57 -7.92 -7.97 -2.37
CA SER A 57 -8.66 -6.82 -2.93
C SER A 57 -8.20 -6.40 -4.34
N GLY A 58 -6.98 -6.73 -4.75
CA GLY A 58 -6.45 -6.39 -6.07
C GLY A 58 -5.44 -5.24 -6.05
N LYS A 59 -4.81 -4.94 -4.93
CA LYS A 59 -3.74 -3.95 -4.79
C LYS A 59 -2.64 -4.12 -5.83
N THR A 60 -2.10 -5.33 -5.94
CA THR A 60 -1.04 -5.67 -6.91
C THR A 60 -1.52 -5.49 -8.36
N THR A 61 -2.80 -5.77 -8.63
CA THR A 61 -3.39 -5.51 -9.95
C THR A 61 -3.42 -4.03 -10.25
N LEU A 62 -3.82 -3.20 -9.30
CA LEU A 62 -3.81 -1.73 -9.44
C LEU A 62 -2.39 -1.22 -9.64
N ALA A 63 -1.43 -1.66 -8.82
CA ALA A 63 -0.02 -1.26 -8.95
C ALA A 63 0.54 -1.59 -10.34
N ASN A 64 0.27 -2.80 -10.85
CA ASN A 64 0.71 -3.21 -12.19
C ASN A 64 0.02 -2.42 -13.32
N LYS A 65 -1.23 -2.04 -13.16
CA LYS A 65 -1.91 -1.16 -14.11
C LYS A 65 -1.25 0.23 -14.14
N LEU A 66 -0.96 0.81 -12.99
CA LEU A 66 -0.26 2.10 -12.91
C LEU A 66 1.15 2.02 -13.53
N LYS A 67 1.85 0.89 -13.34
CA LYS A 67 3.15 0.65 -13.99
C LYS A 67 3.08 0.63 -15.52
N ALA A 68 1.92 0.36 -16.10
CA ALA A 68 1.73 0.46 -17.56
C ALA A 68 1.66 1.91 -18.06
N TYR A 69 1.35 2.87 -17.20
CA TYR A 69 1.31 4.31 -17.51
C TYR A 69 2.59 5.04 -17.12
N PHE A 70 3.31 4.54 -16.11
CA PHE A 70 4.47 5.21 -15.53
C PHE A 70 5.70 4.33 -15.56
N ASP A 71 6.85 4.92 -15.89
CA ASP A 71 8.14 4.26 -15.64
C ASP A 71 8.47 4.34 -14.15
N CYS A 72 8.04 3.33 -13.39
CA CYS A 72 8.10 3.32 -11.92
C CYS A 72 8.61 1.99 -11.37
N HIS A 73 9.04 2.02 -10.10
CA HIS A 73 9.24 0.83 -9.31
C HIS A 73 8.00 0.51 -8.46
N ILE A 74 7.80 -0.79 -8.18
CA ILE A 74 6.84 -1.28 -7.20
C ILE A 74 7.63 -2.01 -6.12
N PHE A 75 7.46 -1.58 -4.86
CA PHE A 75 8.05 -2.20 -3.69
C PHE A 75 6.93 -2.79 -2.83
N HIS A 76 7.05 -4.07 -2.49
CA HIS A 76 6.04 -4.79 -1.73
C HIS A 76 6.40 -4.82 -0.25
N ILE A 77 5.57 -4.23 0.60
CA ILE A 77 5.81 -4.29 2.04
C ILE A 77 5.65 -5.72 2.58
N ASP A 78 4.86 -6.55 1.90
CA ASP A 78 4.68 -7.96 2.23
C ASP A 78 5.98 -8.78 2.10
N ASP A 79 7.00 -8.30 1.37
CA ASP A 79 8.32 -8.90 1.28
C ASP A 79 9.18 -8.62 2.54
N PHE A 80 8.71 -7.78 3.45
CA PHE A 80 9.42 -7.40 4.68
C PHE A 80 8.84 -8.10 5.89
N TYR A 81 8.87 -9.44 5.90
CA TYR A 81 8.47 -10.23 7.05
C TYR A 81 9.41 -10.03 8.23
N LEU A 82 8.86 -10.21 9.43
CA LEU A 82 9.61 -10.22 10.67
C LEU A 82 10.67 -11.33 10.65
N GLN A 83 11.87 -11.00 11.12
CA GLN A 83 12.88 -11.99 11.46
C GLN A 83 12.45 -12.77 12.71
N GLU A 84 13.04 -13.95 12.94
CA GLU A 84 12.62 -14.84 14.00
C GLU A 84 12.62 -14.16 15.38
N TYR A 85 13.67 -13.40 15.71
CA TYR A 85 13.78 -12.70 16.98
C TYR A 85 12.76 -11.57 17.20
N GLN A 86 12.14 -11.06 16.12
CA GLN A 86 11.11 -10.04 16.17
C GLN A 86 9.70 -10.61 16.39
N ARG A 87 9.52 -11.93 16.26
CA ARG A 87 8.21 -12.61 16.29
C ARG A 87 7.73 -12.85 17.72
N THR A 88 7.69 -11.80 18.53
CA THR A 88 7.18 -11.87 19.91
C THR A 88 5.67 -11.66 19.97
N GLN A 89 5.06 -12.07 21.08
CA GLN A 89 3.63 -11.85 21.30
C GLN A 89 3.30 -10.36 21.37
N GLU A 90 4.20 -9.56 21.97
CA GLU A 90 4.07 -8.12 22.05
C GLU A 90 4.03 -7.51 20.65
N ARG A 91 4.94 -7.93 19.76
CA ARG A 91 5.00 -7.45 18.38
C ARG A 91 3.74 -7.80 17.59
N TYR A 92 3.21 -9.01 17.72
CA TYR A 92 1.95 -9.40 17.08
C TYR A 92 0.72 -8.73 17.71
N ASN A 93 0.84 -8.23 18.94
CA ASN A 93 -0.22 -7.45 19.56
C ASN A 93 -0.25 -5.99 19.10
N GLU A 94 0.79 -5.49 18.46
CA GLU A 94 0.78 -4.18 17.83
C GLU A 94 -0.09 -4.19 16.55
N PRO A 95 -0.92 -3.17 16.30
CA PRO A 95 -1.57 -3.01 15.00
C PRO A 95 -0.53 -2.85 13.88
N GLY A 96 -0.56 -3.74 12.87
CA GLY A 96 0.46 -3.74 11.80
C GLY A 96 1.83 -4.28 12.23
N GLY A 97 1.95 -4.89 13.41
CA GLY A 97 3.20 -5.39 13.95
C GLY A 97 3.77 -6.64 13.29
N ASN A 98 3.07 -7.23 12.33
CA ASN A 98 3.48 -8.47 11.65
C ASN A 98 4.42 -8.26 10.44
N VAL A 99 4.78 -7.02 10.14
CA VAL A 99 5.79 -6.65 9.12
C VAL A 99 6.94 -5.90 9.77
N ASP A 100 8.13 -6.02 9.20
CA ASP A 100 9.34 -5.30 9.61
C ASP A 100 9.34 -3.90 8.98
N ARG A 101 8.42 -3.06 9.47
CA ARG A 101 8.20 -1.71 8.97
C ARG A 101 9.42 -0.81 9.18
N GLU A 102 10.18 -1.06 10.24
CA GLU A 102 11.40 -0.33 10.57
C GLU A 102 12.46 -0.56 9.49
N ARG A 103 12.64 -1.82 9.08
CA ARG A 103 13.55 -2.16 8.00
C ARG A 103 13.05 -1.64 6.66
N PHE A 104 11.74 -1.75 6.38
CA PHE A 104 11.17 -1.20 5.15
C PHE A 104 11.38 0.31 5.05
N LYS A 105 11.13 1.04 6.14
CA LYS A 105 11.38 2.48 6.20
C LYS A 105 12.83 2.81 5.86
N LYS A 106 13.78 2.16 6.54
CA LYS A 106 15.22 2.41 6.39
C LYS A 106 15.77 2.00 5.01
N GLU A 107 15.33 0.85 4.48
CA GLU A 107 15.91 0.27 3.26
C GLU A 107 15.21 0.72 1.97
N VAL A 108 13.95 1.17 2.07
CA VAL A 108 13.16 1.56 0.89
C VAL A 108 12.77 3.03 0.95
N LEU A 109 12.04 3.46 2.00
CA LEU A 109 11.46 4.80 2.01
C LEU A 109 12.50 5.91 2.18
N GLU A 110 13.46 5.76 3.10
CA GLU A 110 14.51 6.75 3.31
C GLU A 110 15.39 6.98 2.06
N PRO A 111 15.88 5.91 1.36
CA PRO A 111 16.57 6.11 0.07
C PRO A 111 15.71 6.84 -0.97
N LEU A 112 14.42 6.48 -1.11
CA LEU A 112 13.52 7.14 -2.06
C LEU A 112 13.33 8.62 -1.75
N GLN A 113 13.18 8.99 -0.47
CA GLN A 113 13.06 10.39 -0.05
C GLN A 113 14.33 11.20 -0.33
N HIS A 114 15.50 10.56 -0.34
CA HIS A 114 16.78 11.18 -0.66
C HIS A 114 17.19 11.03 -2.13
N HIS A 115 16.30 10.54 -2.99
CA HIS A 115 16.55 10.31 -4.42
C HIS A 115 17.76 9.37 -4.68
N GLN A 116 17.88 8.33 -3.86
CA GLN A 116 18.96 7.35 -3.91
C GLN A 116 18.47 6.01 -4.45
N ASP A 117 19.41 5.20 -4.90
CA ASP A 117 19.15 3.82 -5.28
C ASP A 117 18.69 3.00 -4.07
N VAL A 118 17.81 2.02 -4.32
CA VAL A 118 17.26 1.15 -3.28
C VAL A 118 17.86 -0.23 -3.40
N LEU A 119 18.57 -0.69 -2.36
CA LEU A 119 18.92 -2.10 -2.23
C LEU A 119 17.74 -2.86 -1.62
N TYR A 120 16.90 -3.42 -2.48
CA TYR A 120 15.69 -4.11 -2.07
C TYR A 120 16.00 -5.54 -1.68
N ARG A 121 15.76 -5.89 -0.40
CA ARG A 121 16.13 -7.17 0.21
C ARG A 121 14.90 -7.90 0.78
N PRO A 122 14.13 -8.63 -0.03
CA PRO A 122 13.02 -9.44 0.44
C PRO A 122 13.44 -10.45 1.52
N PHE A 123 12.54 -10.73 2.45
CA PHE A 123 12.69 -11.85 3.37
C PHE A 123 12.30 -13.15 2.68
N ASP A 124 13.20 -14.11 2.65
CA ASP A 124 12.95 -15.44 2.10
C ASP A 124 12.40 -16.37 3.19
N CYS A 125 11.11 -16.69 3.08
CA CYS A 125 10.44 -17.60 4.02
C CYS A 125 10.94 -19.06 3.90
N SER A 126 11.59 -19.45 2.81
CA SER A 126 12.11 -20.81 2.64
C SER A 126 13.42 -21.01 3.41
N THR A 127 14.26 -20.00 3.43
CA THR A 127 15.54 -19.99 4.17
C THR A 127 15.46 -19.28 5.51
N MET A 128 14.32 -18.65 5.79
CA MET A 128 14.07 -17.83 7.00
C MET A 128 15.10 -16.71 7.19
N SER A 129 15.53 -16.09 6.10
CA SER A 129 16.59 -15.07 6.10
C SER A 129 16.28 -13.92 5.15
N ILE A 130 16.98 -12.81 5.35
CA ILE A 130 16.94 -11.68 4.41
C ILE A 130 17.83 -12.03 3.22
N SER A 131 17.29 -11.85 1.99
CA SER A 131 18.06 -12.07 0.75
C SER A 131 19.21 -11.06 0.60
N GLU A 132 20.19 -11.36 -0.25
CA GLU A 132 21.23 -10.40 -0.63
C GLU A 132 20.64 -9.16 -1.32
N GLY A 133 19.51 -9.34 -1.99
CA GLY A 133 18.72 -8.28 -2.60
C GLY A 133 19.09 -7.93 -4.03
N THR A 134 18.35 -6.98 -4.56
CA THR A 134 18.54 -6.40 -5.89
C THR A 134 18.64 -4.89 -5.77
N LEU A 135 19.65 -4.32 -6.44
CA LEU A 135 19.79 -2.86 -6.50
C LEU A 135 18.85 -2.30 -7.56
N TYR A 136 17.94 -1.42 -7.13
CA TYR A 136 17.05 -0.66 -7.99
C TYR A 136 17.59 0.76 -8.11
N SER A 137 17.97 1.18 -9.32
CA SER A 137 18.34 2.57 -9.58
C SER A 137 17.16 3.49 -9.30
N TYR A 138 17.42 4.65 -8.71
CA TYR A 138 16.37 5.60 -8.37
C TYR A 138 15.47 5.94 -9.57
N LYS A 139 14.18 5.93 -9.34
CA LYS A 139 13.17 6.48 -10.25
C LYS A 139 12.33 7.52 -9.52
N PRO A 140 11.88 8.58 -10.22
CA PRO A 140 11.10 9.62 -9.58
C PRO A 140 9.66 9.19 -9.23
N ILE A 141 9.17 8.09 -9.81
CA ILE A 141 7.83 7.56 -9.52
C ILE A 141 7.97 6.19 -8.89
N ASN A 142 7.37 6.04 -7.69
CA ASN A 142 7.45 4.79 -6.93
C ASN A 142 6.10 4.43 -6.34
N ILE A 143 5.83 3.14 -6.26
CA ILE A 143 4.61 2.56 -5.70
C ILE A 143 5.01 1.64 -4.55
N ILE A 144 4.50 1.91 -3.36
CA ILE A 144 4.58 1.02 -2.21
C ILE A 144 3.26 0.24 -2.15
N GLU A 145 3.30 -1.07 -2.19
CA GLU A 145 2.11 -1.91 -2.28
C GLU A 145 2.12 -3.00 -1.20
N GLY A 146 0.96 -3.24 -0.64
CA GLY A 146 0.68 -4.31 0.29
C GLY A 146 -0.10 -3.84 1.51
N SER A 147 -0.70 -4.77 2.25
CA SER A 147 -1.32 -4.46 3.53
C SER A 147 -0.26 -3.88 4.47
N TYR A 148 -0.61 -2.83 5.20
CA TYR A 148 0.27 -2.04 6.09
C TYR A 148 1.10 -0.94 5.41
N SER A 149 0.99 -0.72 4.11
CA SER A 149 1.75 0.34 3.41
C SER A 149 1.35 1.76 3.84
N CYS A 150 0.14 1.94 4.37
CA CYS A 150 -0.34 3.20 4.96
C CYS A 150 -0.15 3.29 6.48
N HIS A 151 0.72 2.45 7.07
CA HIS A 151 1.01 2.53 8.50
C HIS A 151 1.46 3.94 8.90
N PRO A 152 1.01 4.50 10.05
CA PRO A 152 1.36 5.87 10.48
C PRO A 152 2.86 6.17 10.49
N GLU A 153 3.71 5.19 10.76
CA GLU A 153 5.17 5.36 10.73
C GLU A 153 5.77 5.41 9.31
N LEU A 154 5.00 5.08 8.27
CA LEU A 154 5.47 4.98 6.88
C LEU A 154 4.84 6.02 5.97
N ILE A 155 3.57 6.37 6.22
CA ILE A 155 2.74 7.15 5.27
C ILE A 155 3.26 8.55 4.99
N ASP A 156 3.95 9.17 5.95
CA ASP A 156 4.55 10.49 5.77
C ASP A 156 5.62 10.55 4.67
N ALA A 157 6.15 9.39 4.26
CA ALA A 157 7.08 9.28 3.13
C ALA A 157 6.38 9.19 1.77
N CYS A 158 5.05 9.13 1.74
CA CYS A 158 4.25 9.00 0.53
C CYS A 158 3.46 10.28 0.23
N ASP A 159 3.29 10.57 -1.05
CA ASP A 159 2.55 11.74 -1.53
C ASP A 159 1.05 11.47 -1.66
N LEU A 160 0.66 10.23 -1.92
CA LEU A 160 -0.72 9.78 -2.03
C LEU A 160 -0.90 8.41 -1.35
N SER A 161 -2.07 8.22 -0.79
CA SER A 161 -2.49 6.98 -0.14
C SER A 161 -3.79 6.45 -0.76
N ILE A 162 -3.83 5.16 -1.01
CA ILE A 162 -4.95 4.47 -1.65
C ILE A 162 -5.36 3.30 -0.78
N PHE A 163 -6.65 3.19 -0.45
CA PHE A 163 -7.21 1.99 0.18
C PHE A 163 -8.02 1.19 -0.84
N VAL A 164 -7.66 -0.07 -1.01
CA VAL A 164 -8.38 -1.00 -1.90
C VAL A 164 -9.17 -2.00 -1.06
N ASP A 165 -10.48 -1.85 -1.09
CA ASP A 165 -11.43 -2.69 -0.35
C ASP A 165 -11.99 -3.84 -1.19
N ILE A 166 -12.57 -4.83 -0.51
CA ILE A 166 -13.22 -5.98 -1.14
C ILE A 166 -14.31 -6.53 -0.21
N ASP A 167 -15.40 -7.00 -0.79
CA ASP A 167 -16.41 -7.77 -0.09
C ASP A 167 -15.81 -9.07 0.50
N GLU A 168 -16.18 -9.40 1.75
CA GLU A 168 -15.59 -10.54 2.47
C GLU A 168 -15.78 -11.87 1.71
N THR A 169 -16.97 -12.11 1.15
CA THR A 169 -17.25 -13.34 0.39
C THR A 169 -16.33 -13.45 -0.83
N LEU A 170 -16.13 -12.34 -1.54
CA LEU A 170 -15.24 -12.29 -2.69
C LEU A 170 -13.77 -12.41 -2.28
N ARG A 171 -13.38 -11.79 -1.16
CA ARG A 171 -12.05 -11.90 -0.54
C ARG A 171 -11.67 -13.36 -0.30
N LEU A 172 -12.52 -14.10 0.42
CA LEU A 172 -12.28 -15.50 0.75
C LEU A 172 -12.17 -16.38 -0.51
N LYS A 173 -13.07 -16.20 -1.49
CA LYS A 173 -13.01 -16.90 -2.77
C LYS A 173 -11.69 -16.64 -3.54
N ARG A 174 -11.23 -15.39 -3.56
CA ARG A 174 -9.96 -15.03 -4.23
C ARG A 174 -8.74 -15.61 -3.52
N ILE A 175 -8.74 -15.61 -2.17
CA ILE A 175 -7.67 -16.20 -1.37
C ILE A 175 -7.64 -17.72 -1.60
N GLU A 176 -8.79 -18.41 -1.54
CA GLU A 176 -8.88 -19.85 -1.77
C GLU A 176 -8.35 -20.21 -3.17
N LYS A 177 -8.81 -19.49 -4.20
CA LYS A 177 -8.37 -19.72 -5.59
C LYS A 177 -6.85 -19.52 -5.78
N ARG A 178 -6.25 -18.55 -5.09
CA ARG A 178 -4.82 -18.20 -5.21
C ARG A 178 -3.92 -19.13 -4.39
N ASN A 179 -4.32 -19.43 -3.17
CA ASN A 179 -3.46 -20.05 -2.16
C ASN A 179 -3.88 -21.47 -1.77
N GLY A 180 -5.07 -21.90 -2.18
CA GLY A 180 -5.63 -23.19 -1.79
C GLY A 180 -6.39 -23.16 -0.45
N LYS A 181 -7.11 -24.24 -0.17
CA LYS A 181 -8.00 -24.34 0.97
C LYS A 181 -7.28 -24.37 2.33
N GLU A 182 -6.13 -25.02 2.40
CA GLU A 182 -5.33 -25.08 3.64
C GLU A 182 -4.79 -23.70 4.02
N ALA A 183 -4.30 -22.94 3.05
CA ALA A 183 -3.85 -21.57 3.29
C ALA A 183 -5.00 -20.65 3.66
N LEU A 184 -6.21 -20.83 3.10
CA LEU A 184 -7.39 -20.04 3.47
C LEU A 184 -7.68 -20.10 4.96
N ASP A 185 -7.56 -21.26 5.58
CA ASP A 185 -7.73 -21.44 7.03
C ASP A 185 -6.75 -20.58 7.84
N MET A 186 -5.49 -20.49 7.39
CA MET A 186 -4.48 -19.63 7.98
C MET A 186 -4.85 -18.14 7.82
N PHE A 187 -5.34 -17.75 6.65
CA PHE A 187 -5.81 -16.38 6.43
C PHE A 187 -6.95 -16.01 7.37
N ILE A 188 -7.97 -16.86 7.49
CA ILE A 188 -9.14 -16.62 8.36
C ILE A 188 -8.73 -16.53 9.84
N LYS A 189 -7.84 -17.42 10.29
CA LYS A 189 -7.49 -17.52 11.72
C LYS A 189 -6.42 -16.53 12.17
N LYS A 190 -5.56 -16.07 11.26
CA LYS A 190 -4.40 -15.23 11.62
C LYS A 190 -4.31 -13.93 10.82
N TRP A 191 -4.18 -14.01 9.49
CA TRP A 191 -3.81 -12.83 8.72
C TRP A 191 -4.93 -11.82 8.60
N ILE A 192 -6.17 -12.25 8.34
CA ILE A 192 -7.34 -11.36 8.27
C ILE A 192 -7.59 -10.64 9.59
N PRO A 193 -7.62 -11.30 10.77
CA PRO A 193 -7.73 -10.61 12.04
C PRO A 193 -6.64 -9.57 12.30
N LEU A 194 -5.39 -9.82 11.91
CA LEU A 194 -4.30 -8.86 12.06
C LEU A 194 -4.49 -7.64 11.15
N GLU A 195 -4.91 -7.85 9.89
CA GLU A 195 -5.24 -6.77 8.97
C GLU A 195 -6.38 -5.89 9.49
N GLU A 196 -7.51 -6.51 9.89
CA GLU A 196 -8.68 -5.77 10.39
C GLU A 196 -8.38 -5.00 11.68
N LYS A 197 -7.55 -5.57 12.57
CA LYS A 197 -7.06 -4.88 13.76
C LYS A 197 -6.26 -3.62 13.37
N TYR A 198 -5.37 -3.73 12.41
CA TYR A 198 -4.58 -2.62 11.91
C TYR A 198 -5.48 -1.54 11.28
N PHE A 199 -6.38 -1.92 10.36
CA PHE A 199 -7.27 -0.98 9.70
C PHE A 199 -8.16 -0.23 10.68
N SER A 200 -8.71 -0.93 11.69
CA SER A 200 -9.58 -0.33 12.69
C SER A 200 -8.83 0.54 13.70
N SER A 201 -7.62 0.12 14.11
CA SER A 201 -6.85 0.86 15.12
C SER A 201 -6.37 2.22 14.63
N PHE A 202 -6.07 2.34 13.35
CA PHE A 202 -5.56 3.57 12.73
C PHE A 202 -6.56 4.25 11.80
N ASP A 203 -7.78 3.69 11.69
CA ASP A 203 -8.81 4.20 10.77
C ASP A 203 -8.30 4.43 9.34
N ILE A 204 -7.47 3.48 8.86
CA ILE A 204 -6.70 3.60 7.62
C ILE A 204 -7.59 3.97 6.43
N GLN A 205 -8.74 3.30 6.30
CA GLN A 205 -9.65 3.50 5.18
C GLN A 205 -10.11 4.96 5.05
N ASN A 206 -10.39 5.63 6.18
CA ASN A 206 -10.90 7.00 6.18
C ASN A 206 -9.79 8.06 6.07
N HIS A 207 -8.54 7.67 6.32
CA HIS A 207 -7.38 8.56 6.20
C HIS A 207 -6.69 8.49 4.83
N CYS A 208 -7.02 7.50 3.99
CA CYS A 208 -6.49 7.44 2.63
C CYS A 208 -7.13 8.50 1.71
N ASP A 209 -6.32 8.98 0.74
CA ASP A 209 -6.76 9.98 -0.24
C ASP A 209 -7.73 9.38 -1.27
N PHE A 210 -7.58 8.12 -1.60
CA PHE A 210 -8.43 7.38 -2.52
C PHE A 210 -8.95 6.11 -1.87
N TYR A 211 -10.21 5.80 -2.15
CA TYR A 211 -10.84 4.55 -1.78
C TYR A 211 -11.38 3.84 -3.03
N PHE A 212 -10.93 2.61 -3.23
CA PHE A 212 -11.42 1.77 -4.31
C PHE A 212 -12.06 0.51 -3.74
N LYS A 213 -13.22 0.13 -4.27
CA LYS A 213 -13.87 -1.13 -3.93
C LYS A 213 -13.76 -2.09 -5.11
N ALA A 214 -13.11 -3.23 -4.89
CA ALA A 214 -13.02 -4.27 -5.90
C ALA A 214 -14.40 -4.75 -6.31
N GLY A 215 -14.71 -4.64 -7.59
CA GLY A 215 -15.96 -5.12 -8.19
C GLY A 215 -16.06 -6.63 -8.22
N ARG A 216 -17.28 -7.11 -8.53
CA ARG A 216 -17.62 -8.51 -8.72
C ARG A 216 -16.97 -9.11 -9.96
#